data_4d7d08a00cfeba51b7005ce109d413c7
#
_entry.id   4d7d08a00cfeba51b7005ce109d413c7
#
_cell.length_a   1.000
_cell.length_b   1.000
_cell.length_c   1.000
_cell.angle_alpha   90.00
_cell.angle_beta   90.00
_cell.angle_gamma   90.00
#
_symmetry.space_group_name_H-M   'P 1'
#
loop_
_entity.id
_entity.type
_entity.pdbx_description
1 polymer ?
#
loop_
_entity_poly.entity_id
_entity_poly.type
_entity_poly.pdbx_seq_one_letter_code
_entity_poly.pdbx_strand_id
1 'polypeptide(L)'
;MTAEQSSPEQSGPEQSTADPRGIDGPRVRAWIAQQQGVDADAVGFQVLSVGRSNLTFTVTYYGAPRWVLRRPPLGHTGGSAHDVQREGRIMAAMGPTPVPVPNVLEIVDDPDVLEVPFVFQDHCPGFTIHAPEDLELIPESGSVRESMLDMVSALSKVHAVDVDAIGLGDLRRPGGFVERQLRRWLGQYEAITTRDLPIIGEVQAALSKDIPPETTTGMVHGDVKPNNMLFDRSTGDVQAIVDWELSSIGDVVTDLGYLMAMMFVDDSLTGIWTPGEEDGSPSAEELSAHYSTLTGRDTSNVPYYSAFAAWKLACIREGVYTRLKQGKMGDIDVDPEEAGASVESLASYALDILKTGRI
;
A
#
# COMPACT_ATOMS: atom_id res chain seq x y z
N MET A 1 26.80 19.39 -52.99
CA MET A 1 25.76 18.37 -52.82
C MET A 1 25.77 17.99 -51.34
N THR A 2 24.96 18.67 -50.54
CA THR A 2 24.80 18.51 -49.13
C THR A 2 23.58 17.61 -48.91
N ALA A 3 23.76 16.44 -48.30
CA ALA A 3 22.68 15.53 -47.94
C ALA A 3 22.13 15.96 -46.60
N GLU A 4 20.86 16.39 -46.57
CA GLU A 4 20.07 16.57 -45.35
C GLU A 4 19.76 15.21 -44.73
N GLN A 5 20.25 15.01 -43.51
CA GLN A 5 19.83 13.91 -42.65
C GLN A 5 18.58 14.34 -41.91
N SER A 6 17.41 13.80 -42.30
CA SER A 6 16.17 13.88 -41.56
C SER A 6 16.26 12.97 -40.32
N SER A 7 16.16 13.57 -39.13
CA SER A 7 15.98 12.87 -37.87
C SER A 7 14.60 12.20 -37.84
N PRO A 8 14.45 10.98 -37.31
CA PRO A 8 13.13 10.38 -37.14
C PRO A 8 12.42 11.06 -35.97
N GLU A 9 11.23 11.58 -36.24
CA GLU A 9 10.25 12.00 -35.22
C GLU A 9 9.97 10.82 -34.29
N GLN A 10 10.21 11.02 -33.00
CA GLN A 10 9.75 10.12 -31.95
C GLN A 10 8.23 10.25 -31.88
N SER A 11 7.52 9.31 -32.49
CA SER A 11 6.08 9.12 -32.26
C SER A 11 5.87 8.71 -30.81
N GLY A 12 5.28 9.60 -30.01
CA GLY A 12 4.75 9.27 -28.68
C GLY A 12 3.73 8.12 -28.80
N PRO A 13 3.46 7.38 -27.71
CA PRO A 13 2.53 6.26 -27.75
C PRO A 13 1.16 6.75 -28.23
N GLU A 14 0.65 6.15 -29.32
CA GLU A 14 -0.71 6.35 -29.81
C GLU A 14 -1.68 6.04 -28.66
N GLN A 15 -2.38 7.05 -28.14
CA GLN A 15 -3.44 6.86 -27.15
C GLN A 15 -4.54 6.03 -27.80
N SER A 16 -4.69 4.80 -27.33
CA SER A 16 -5.84 3.95 -27.70
C SER A 16 -7.13 4.71 -27.43
N THR A 17 -7.98 4.87 -28.45
CA THR A 17 -9.28 5.53 -28.33
C THR A 17 -10.33 4.66 -27.63
N ALA A 18 -10.00 3.41 -27.33
CA ALA A 18 -10.89 2.47 -26.65
C ALA A 18 -10.75 2.61 -25.13
N ASP A 19 -11.90 2.53 -24.43
CA ASP A 19 -11.91 2.54 -22.97
C ASP A 19 -11.17 1.32 -22.38
N PRO A 20 -10.48 1.49 -21.25
CA PRO A 20 -9.78 0.39 -20.60
C PRO A 20 -10.74 -0.74 -20.20
N ARG A 21 -10.23 -1.99 -20.23
CA ARG A 21 -10.99 -3.13 -19.73
C ARG A 21 -11.39 -2.91 -18.27
N GLY A 22 -12.67 -3.15 -17.99
CA GLY A 22 -13.22 -2.96 -16.65
C GLY A 22 -13.98 -1.64 -16.47
N ILE A 23 -14.01 -0.78 -17.47
CA ILE A 23 -14.82 0.43 -17.49
C ILE A 23 -15.90 0.29 -18.58
N ASP A 24 -17.17 0.47 -18.22
CA ASP A 24 -18.24 0.77 -19.19
C ASP A 24 -18.20 2.28 -19.47
N GLY A 25 -17.37 2.69 -20.42
CA GLY A 25 -17.08 4.08 -20.67
C GLY A 25 -18.33 4.94 -20.90
N PRO A 26 -19.28 4.56 -21.76
CA PRO A 26 -20.50 5.34 -21.97
C PRO A 26 -21.32 5.56 -20.71
N ARG A 27 -21.53 4.53 -19.89
CA ARG A 27 -22.31 4.64 -18.64
C ARG A 27 -21.59 5.46 -17.59
N VAL A 28 -20.30 5.17 -17.36
CA VAL A 28 -19.50 5.88 -16.35
C VAL A 28 -19.31 7.35 -16.72
N ARG A 29 -19.11 7.70 -18.02
CA ARG A 29 -19.07 9.11 -18.47
C ARG A 29 -20.38 9.83 -18.21
N ALA A 30 -21.50 9.22 -18.55
CA ALA A 30 -22.83 9.80 -18.34
C ALA A 30 -23.07 10.06 -16.83
N TRP A 31 -22.71 9.10 -15.99
CA TRP A 31 -22.81 9.23 -14.54
C TRP A 31 -21.91 10.36 -14.02
N ILE A 32 -20.61 10.41 -14.40
CA ILE A 32 -19.69 11.49 -14.00
C ILE A 32 -20.23 12.86 -14.45
N ALA A 33 -20.71 12.96 -15.70
CA ALA A 33 -21.28 14.20 -16.22
C ALA A 33 -22.44 14.69 -15.38
N GLN A 34 -23.32 13.79 -14.96
CA GLN A 34 -24.44 14.11 -14.08
C GLN A 34 -24.00 14.54 -12.68
N GLN A 35 -23.08 13.78 -12.05
CA GLN A 35 -22.63 14.04 -10.68
C GLN A 35 -21.78 15.30 -10.57
N GLN A 36 -20.92 15.54 -11.56
CA GLN A 36 -19.93 16.62 -11.51
C GLN A 36 -20.34 17.86 -12.31
N GLY A 37 -21.46 17.82 -13.04
CA GLY A 37 -21.92 18.93 -13.89
C GLY A 37 -20.95 19.25 -15.02
N VAL A 38 -20.34 18.23 -15.65
CA VAL A 38 -19.31 18.37 -16.68
C VAL A 38 -19.76 17.74 -18.01
N ASP A 39 -19.05 18.05 -19.09
CA ASP A 39 -19.29 17.44 -20.40
C ASP A 39 -18.80 15.99 -20.43
N ALA A 40 -19.68 15.04 -20.72
CA ALA A 40 -19.37 13.63 -20.82
C ALA A 40 -18.31 13.32 -21.90
N ASP A 41 -18.35 14.02 -23.03
CA ASP A 41 -17.44 13.80 -24.15
C ASP A 41 -16.00 14.26 -23.83
N ALA A 42 -15.82 15.10 -22.81
CA ALA A 42 -14.52 15.54 -22.33
C ALA A 42 -13.88 14.57 -21.30
N VAL A 43 -14.66 13.56 -20.82
CA VAL A 43 -14.18 12.59 -19.82
C VAL A 43 -13.46 11.44 -20.51
N GLY A 44 -12.22 11.16 -20.09
CA GLY A 44 -11.41 10.05 -20.54
C GLY A 44 -10.94 9.15 -19.39
N PHE A 45 -10.47 7.95 -19.71
CA PHE A 45 -9.96 6.99 -18.74
C PHE A 45 -8.56 6.50 -19.14
N GLN A 46 -7.66 6.44 -18.17
CA GLN A 46 -6.33 5.87 -18.32
C GLN A 46 -6.09 4.87 -17.19
N VAL A 47 -5.44 3.74 -17.50
CA VAL A 47 -5.06 2.78 -16.46
C VAL A 47 -3.95 3.41 -15.63
N LEU A 48 -4.19 3.58 -14.33
CA LEU A 48 -3.18 4.05 -13.38
C LEU A 48 -2.39 2.86 -12.80
N SER A 49 -3.09 1.78 -12.45
CA SER A 49 -2.47 0.57 -11.94
C SER A 49 -3.28 -0.66 -12.36
N VAL A 50 -2.59 -1.64 -12.95
CA VAL A 50 -3.10 -3.01 -13.13
C VAL A 50 -2.58 -3.83 -11.96
N GLY A 51 -2.92 -3.40 -10.74
CA GLY A 51 -2.48 -4.07 -9.53
C GLY A 51 -3.06 -5.48 -9.38
N ARG A 52 -2.42 -6.29 -8.55
CA ARG A 52 -2.89 -7.65 -8.19
C ARG A 52 -4.15 -7.60 -7.33
N SER A 53 -4.48 -6.44 -6.76
CA SER A 53 -5.62 -6.19 -5.87
C SER A 53 -6.76 -5.54 -6.65
N ASN A 54 -6.87 -4.22 -6.61
CA ASN A 54 -7.93 -3.47 -7.24
C ASN A 54 -7.44 -2.79 -8.53
N LEU A 55 -8.34 -2.63 -9.51
CA LEU A 55 -8.07 -1.85 -10.71
C LEU A 55 -8.27 -0.37 -10.42
N THR A 56 -7.28 0.44 -10.75
CA THR A 56 -7.31 1.89 -10.53
C THR A 56 -7.13 2.62 -11.85
N PHE A 57 -8.01 3.58 -12.10
CA PHE A 57 -8.04 4.37 -13.33
C PHE A 57 -7.95 5.85 -12.99
N THR A 58 -7.06 6.55 -13.68
CA THR A 58 -7.12 8.01 -13.75
C THR A 58 -8.28 8.40 -14.65
N VAL A 59 -9.16 9.23 -14.14
CA VAL A 59 -10.25 9.84 -14.90
C VAL A 59 -9.80 11.25 -15.32
N THR A 60 -9.67 11.45 -16.62
CA THR A 60 -9.23 12.74 -17.17
C THR A 60 -10.43 13.59 -17.58
N TYR A 61 -10.25 14.90 -17.53
CA TYR A 61 -11.19 15.88 -18.07
C TYR A 61 -10.44 16.83 -18.99
N TYR A 62 -10.85 16.88 -20.24
CA TYR A 62 -10.09 17.52 -21.33
C TYR A 62 -8.61 17.04 -21.38
N GLY A 63 -8.40 15.73 -21.14
CA GLY A 63 -7.08 15.12 -21.15
C GLY A 63 -6.22 15.31 -19.88
N ALA A 64 -6.62 16.19 -18.96
CA ALA A 64 -5.91 16.40 -17.70
C ALA A 64 -6.46 15.48 -16.59
N PRO A 65 -5.61 14.85 -15.75
CA PRO A 65 -6.05 14.09 -14.58
C PRO A 65 -6.91 14.94 -13.65
N ARG A 66 -8.06 14.45 -13.26
CA ARG A 66 -8.98 15.16 -12.37
C ARG A 66 -9.55 14.30 -11.26
N TRP A 67 -9.85 13.02 -11.54
CA TRP A 67 -10.40 12.07 -10.57
C TRP A 67 -9.71 10.72 -10.70
N VAL A 68 -9.99 9.86 -9.75
CA VAL A 68 -9.57 8.46 -9.74
C VAL A 68 -10.82 7.60 -9.54
N LEU A 69 -10.92 6.51 -10.31
CA LEU A 69 -11.91 5.46 -10.13
C LEU A 69 -11.18 4.17 -9.74
N ARG A 70 -11.57 3.58 -8.59
CA ARG A 70 -11.01 2.33 -8.08
C ARG A 70 -12.10 1.28 -7.95
N ARG A 71 -11.92 0.10 -8.56
CA ARG A 71 -12.88 -1.00 -8.57
C ARG A 71 -12.19 -2.34 -8.29
N PRO A 72 -12.96 -3.38 -7.88
CA PRO A 72 -12.42 -4.73 -7.78
C PRO A 72 -11.83 -5.25 -9.09
N PRO A 73 -10.91 -6.23 -9.04
CA PRO A 73 -10.33 -6.83 -10.24
C PRO A 73 -11.37 -7.53 -11.11
N LEU A 74 -11.04 -7.75 -12.39
CA LEU A 74 -11.91 -8.46 -13.31
C LEU A 74 -12.11 -9.91 -12.86
N GLY A 75 -13.37 -10.41 -12.95
CA GLY A 75 -13.70 -11.77 -12.54
C GLY A 75 -13.79 -11.98 -11.02
N HIS A 76 -13.79 -10.90 -10.24
CA HIS A 76 -13.99 -10.98 -8.78
C HIS A 76 -15.39 -11.53 -8.48
N THR A 77 -15.45 -12.63 -7.71
CA THR A 77 -16.71 -13.32 -7.34
C THR A 77 -17.10 -13.13 -5.87
N GLY A 78 -16.57 -12.09 -5.23
CA GLY A 78 -16.82 -11.78 -3.82
C GLY A 78 -15.73 -12.30 -2.87
N GLY A 79 -15.40 -11.51 -1.86
CA GLY A 79 -14.39 -11.81 -0.84
C GLY A 79 -13.90 -10.50 -0.21
N SER A 80 -13.52 -10.54 1.05
CA SER A 80 -13.13 -9.34 1.81
C SER A 80 -11.77 -8.72 1.38
N ALA A 81 -11.01 -9.40 0.53
CA ALA A 81 -9.66 -8.97 0.14
C ALA A 81 -9.65 -7.84 -0.90
N HIS A 82 -10.80 -7.57 -1.56
CA HIS A 82 -10.92 -6.53 -2.59
C HIS A 82 -12.18 -5.69 -2.37
N ASP A 83 -12.47 -5.40 -1.09
CA ASP A 83 -13.63 -4.63 -0.69
C ASP A 83 -13.34 -3.13 -0.83
N VAL A 84 -13.50 -2.63 -2.06
CA VAL A 84 -13.31 -1.21 -2.38
C VAL A 84 -14.28 -0.30 -1.62
N GLN A 85 -15.49 -0.79 -1.29
CA GLN A 85 -16.46 -0.01 -0.51
C GLN A 85 -15.95 0.23 0.91
N ARG A 86 -15.35 -0.80 1.53
CA ARG A 86 -14.72 -0.68 2.85
C ARG A 86 -13.53 0.27 2.81
N GLU A 87 -12.68 0.18 1.80
CA GLU A 87 -11.56 1.10 1.58
C GLU A 87 -12.05 2.55 1.41
N GLY A 88 -13.02 2.77 0.54
CA GLY A 88 -13.65 4.08 0.32
C GLY A 88 -14.29 4.64 1.60
N ARG A 89 -14.99 3.80 2.39
CA ARG A 89 -15.58 4.19 3.66
C ARG A 89 -14.53 4.66 4.67
N ILE A 90 -13.38 3.98 4.75
CA ILE A 90 -12.28 4.36 5.64
C ILE A 90 -11.72 5.72 5.23
N MET A 91 -11.38 5.90 3.94
CA MET A 91 -10.87 7.19 3.44
C MET A 91 -11.90 8.33 3.62
N ALA A 92 -13.16 8.10 3.31
CA ALA A 92 -14.23 9.10 3.50
C ALA A 92 -14.38 9.51 4.97
N ALA A 93 -14.28 8.56 5.90
CA ALA A 93 -14.35 8.85 7.33
C ALA A 93 -13.12 9.62 7.83
N MET A 94 -11.94 9.39 7.23
CA MET A 94 -10.71 10.11 7.57
C MET A 94 -10.61 11.50 6.93
N GLY A 95 -11.26 11.73 5.81
CA GLY A 95 -11.18 13.01 5.08
C GLY A 95 -11.40 14.27 5.93
N PRO A 96 -12.34 14.29 6.89
CA PRO A 96 -12.53 15.43 7.79
C PRO A 96 -11.48 15.57 8.91
N THR A 97 -10.52 14.64 9.01
CA THR A 97 -9.47 14.62 10.04
C THR A 97 -8.16 15.20 9.49
N PRO A 98 -7.11 15.39 10.32
CA PRO A 98 -5.78 15.80 9.84
C PRO A 98 -5.03 14.75 9.02
N VAL A 99 -5.57 13.53 8.84
CA VAL A 99 -4.95 12.45 8.06
C VAL A 99 -4.95 12.83 6.59
N PRO A 100 -3.80 12.83 5.90
CA PRO A 100 -3.76 13.07 4.47
C PRO A 100 -4.30 11.84 3.73
N VAL A 101 -5.49 11.96 3.15
CA VAL A 101 -6.14 10.93 2.31
C VAL A 101 -6.76 11.59 1.08
N PRO A 102 -6.87 10.87 -0.05
CA PRO A 102 -7.65 11.36 -1.18
C PRO A 102 -9.09 11.67 -0.77
N ASN A 103 -9.64 12.77 -1.28
CA ASN A 103 -11.03 13.13 -1.01
C ASN A 103 -11.97 12.17 -1.76
N VAL A 104 -12.70 11.34 -1.03
CA VAL A 104 -13.71 10.44 -1.60
C VAL A 104 -14.96 11.26 -1.93
N LEU A 105 -15.32 11.30 -3.21
CA LEU A 105 -16.51 11.99 -3.69
C LEU A 105 -17.74 11.10 -3.56
N GLU A 106 -17.61 9.81 -3.93
CA GLU A 106 -18.72 8.86 -3.85
C GLU A 106 -18.22 7.41 -3.81
N ILE A 107 -18.96 6.57 -3.07
CA ILE A 107 -18.83 5.11 -3.09
C ILE A 107 -20.07 4.60 -3.82
N VAL A 108 -19.88 4.14 -5.05
CA VAL A 108 -20.97 3.80 -5.97
C VAL A 108 -21.22 2.30 -5.94
N ASP A 109 -22.48 1.91 -5.69
CA ASP A 109 -22.95 0.53 -5.76
C ASP A 109 -24.22 0.51 -6.63
N ASP A 110 -24.06 0.90 -7.88
CA ASP A 110 -25.14 0.97 -8.85
C ASP A 110 -24.78 0.15 -10.11
N PRO A 111 -25.40 -1.03 -10.33
CA PRO A 111 -25.11 -1.89 -11.46
C PRO A 111 -25.50 -1.27 -12.82
N ASP A 112 -26.33 -0.21 -12.84
CA ASP A 112 -26.64 0.52 -14.07
C ASP A 112 -25.49 1.44 -14.50
N VAL A 113 -24.57 1.79 -13.59
CA VAL A 113 -23.34 2.55 -13.87
C VAL A 113 -22.18 1.61 -14.17
N LEU A 114 -21.92 0.67 -13.26
CA LEU A 114 -20.88 -0.34 -13.40
C LEU A 114 -21.32 -1.60 -12.64
N GLU A 115 -21.12 -2.79 -13.22
CA GLU A 115 -21.58 -4.08 -12.69
C GLU A 115 -20.98 -4.49 -11.33
N VAL A 116 -20.01 -3.73 -10.83
CA VAL A 116 -19.37 -3.91 -9.52
C VAL A 116 -19.28 -2.57 -8.81
N PRO A 117 -19.26 -2.57 -7.47
CA PRO A 117 -19.02 -1.34 -6.72
C PRO A 117 -17.69 -0.70 -7.07
N PHE A 118 -17.62 0.63 -6.98
CA PHE A 118 -16.37 1.37 -7.16
C PHE A 118 -16.33 2.61 -6.26
N VAL A 119 -15.10 3.08 -6.02
CA VAL A 119 -14.84 4.35 -5.33
C VAL A 119 -14.47 5.39 -6.37
N PHE A 120 -15.10 6.55 -6.28
CA PHE A 120 -14.81 7.74 -7.07
C PHE A 120 -14.27 8.84 -6.15
N GLN A 121 -13.08 9.33 -6.46
CA GLN A 121 -12.36 10.27 -5.60
C GLN A 121 -11.61 11.31 -6.42
N ASP A 122 -11.22 12.42 -5.79
CA ASP A 122 -10.37 13.42 -6.43
C ASP A 122 -9.00 12.82 -6.77
N HIS A 123 -8.44 13.26 -7.88
CA HIS A 123 -7.05 12.96 -8.22
C HIS A 123 -6.12 13.76 -7.30
N CYS A 124 -5.26 13.08 -6.58
CA CYS A 124 -4.24 13.68 -5.75
C CYS A 124 -2.96 13.79 -6.60
N PRO A 125 -2.54 15.00 -6.98
CA PRO A 125 -1.30 15.16 -7.73
C PRO A 125 -0.12 14.83 -6.82
N GLY A 126 0.94 14.23 -7.38
CA GLY A 126 2.10 13.83 -6.57
C GLY A 126 2.92 12.79 -7.28
N PHE A 127 3.82 12.17 -6.53
CA PHE A 127 4.59 11.02 -6.95
C PHE A 127 4.70 10.02 -5.79
N THR A 128 4.97 8.77 -6.13
CA THR A 128 5.28 7.71 -5.17
C THR A 128 6.73 7.30 -5.37
N ILE A 129 7.35 6.69 -4.38
CA ILE A 129 8.74 6.26 -4.43
C ILE A 129 8.76 4.74 -4.55
N HIS A 130 9.18 4.24 -5.71
CA HIS A 130 9.26 2.81 -6.05
C HIS A 130 10.66 2.36 -6.46
N ALA A 131 11.51 3.30 -6.91
CA ALA A 131 12.82 3.04 -7.45
C ALA A 131 13.76 4.22 -7.15
N PRO A 132 15.09 4.02 -7.23
CA PRO A 132 16.07 5.10 -6.97
C PRO A 132 15.83 6.37 -7.79
N GLU A 133 15.36 6.23 -9.03
CA GLU A 133 15.08 7.35 -9.94
C GLU A 133 13.97 8.27 -9.43
N ASP A 134 13.05 7.74 -8.62
CA ASP A 134 11.95 8.52 -8.07
C ASP A 134 12.43 9.56 -7.05
N LEU A 135 13.61 9.38 -6.46
CA LEU A 135 14.23 10.35 -5.55
C LEU A 135 14.54 11.68 -6.25
N GLU A 136 14.76 11.68 -7.56
CA GLU A 136 14.96 12.89 -8.36
C GLU A 136 13.69 13.78 -8.41
N LEU A 137 12.52 13.22 -8.06
CA LEU A 137 11.25 13.94 -8.00
C LEU A 137 11.06 14.73 -6.70
N ILE A 138 11.90 14.46 -5.69
CA ILE A 138 11.94 15.26 -4.46
C ILE A 138 12.49 16.65 -4.82
N PRO A 139 11.80 17.74 -4.44
CA PRO A 139 12.24 19.08 -4.83
C PRO A 139 13.57 19.46 -4.19
N GLU A 140 14.34 20.37 -4.82
CA GLU A 140 15.62 20.88 -4.27
C GLU A 140 15.48 21.54 -2.87
N SER A 141 14.27 21.99 -2.53
CA SER A 141 13.94 22.56 -1.22
C SER A 141 13.73 21.51 -0.12
N GLY A 142 13.61 20.23 -0.48
CA GLY A 142 13.42 19.11 0.42
C GLY A 142 14.58 18.13 0.37
N SER A 143 14.43 17.03 1.09
CA SER A 143 15.40 15.92 1.11
C SER A 143 14.70 14.59 1.33
N VAL A 144 15.35 13.49 0.96
CA VAL A 144 14.87 12.13 1.28
C VAL A 144 14.59 11.99 2.77
N ARG A 145 15.51 12.53 3.61
CA ARG A 145 15.35 12.50 5.05
C ARG A 145 14.04 13.16 5.52
N GLU A 146 13.74 14.35 5.02
CA GLU A 146 12.55 15.10 5.40
C GLU A 146 11.28 14.39 4.94
N SER A 147 11.28 13.87 3.71
CA SER A 147 10.14 13.11 3.18
C SER A 147 9.86 11.84 3.99
N MET A 148 10.90 11.09 4.41
CA MET A 148 10.73 9.89 5.24
C MET A 148 10.27 10.24 6.67
N LEU A 149 10.74 11.34 7.25
CA LEU A 149 10.25 11.83 8.54
C LEU A 149 8.79 12.31 8.43
N ASP A 150 8.41 12.96 7.33
CA ASP A 150 7.01 13.38 7.13
C ASP A 150 6.08 12.19 6.91
N MET A 151 6.55 11.11 6.27
CA MET A 151 5.81 9.85 6.20
C MET A 151 5.45 9.31 7.60
N VAL A 152 6.39 9.34 8.55
CA VAL A 152 6.12 8.97 9.94
C VAL A 152 5.18 9.96 10.62
N SER A 153 5.29 11.25 10.28
CA SER A 153 4.37 12.28 10.76
C SER A 153 2.95 12.07 10.25
N ALA A 154 2.78 11.72 8.98
CA ALA A 154 1.49 11.38 8.40
C ALA A 154 0.88 10.12 9.05
N LEU A 155 1.71 9.09 9.30
CA LEU A 155 1.31 7.89 10.02
C LEU A 155 0.86 8.21 11.46
N SER A 156 1.55 9.11 12.16
CA SER A 156 1.18 9.53 13.51
C SER A 156 -0.22 10.15 13.58
N LYS A 157 -0.63 10.87 12.51
CA LYS A 157 -1.99 11.43 12.37
C LYS A 157 -3.02 10.32 12.22
N VAL A 158 -2.73 9.25 11.45
CA VAL A 158 -3.61 8.05 11.34
C VAL A 158 -3.83 7.44 12.71
N HIS A 159 -2.77 7.24 13.47
CA HIS A 159 -2.80 6.62 14.78
C HIS A 159 -3.43 7.50 15.88
N ALA A 160 -3.59 8.79 15.63
CA ALA A 160 -4.25 9.71 16.54
C ALA A 160 -5.78 9.77 16.37
N VAL A 161 -6.31 9.16 15.29
CA VAL A 161 -7.75 9.20 14.99
C VAL A 161 -8.55 8.43 16.03
N ASP A 162 -9.59 9.06 16.58
CA ASP A 162 -10.62 8.37 17.33
C ASP A 162 -11.58 7.66 16.36
N VAL A 163 -11.39 6.35 16.23
CA VAL A 163 -12.13 5.51 15.29
C VAL A 163 -13.63 5.43 15.57
N ASP A 164 -14.04 5.63 16.82
CA ASP A 164 -15.46 5.66 17.22
C ASP A 164 -16.08 7.00 16.81
N ALA A 165 -15.36 8.10 17.04
CA ALA A 165 -15.82 9.44 16.68
C ALA A 165 -16.04 9.61 15.17
N ILE A 166 -15.25 8.93 14.33
CA ILE A 166 -15.39 8.95 12.87
C ILE A 166 -16.29 7.83 12.31
N GLY A 167 -16.97 7.05 13.19
CA GLY A 167 -17.94 6.03 12.79
C GLY A 167 -17.34 4.73 12.23
N LEU A 168 -16.10 4.39 12.57
CA LEU A 168 -15.40 3.16 12.15
C LEU A 168 -15.26 2.12 13.26
N GLY A 169 -15.90 2.33 14.42
CA GLY A 169 -15.82 1.45 15.59
C GLY A 169 -16.29 0.01 15.32
N ASP A 170 -17.18 -0.20 14.35
CA ASP A 170 -17.66 -1.52 13.92
C ASP A 170 -16.58 -2.38 13.23
N LEU A 171 -15.47 -1.78 12.80
CA LEU A 171 -14.32 -2.50 12.27
C LEU A 171 -13.51 -3.22 13.35
N ARG A 172 -13.76 -2.95 14.64
CA ARG A 172 -13.11 -3.66 15.74
C ARG A 172 -13.43 -5.15 15.70
N ARG A 173 -12.43 -5.94 16.05
CA ARG A 173 -12.58 -7.40 16.20
C ARG A 173 -12.18 -7.81 17.62
N PRO A 174 -12.87 -8.76 18.24
CA PRO A 174 -12.53 -9.22 19.59
C PRO A 174 -11.18 -9.93 19.66
N GLY A 175 -10.51 -9.87 20.84
CA GLY A 175 -9.22 -10.48 21.11
C GLY A 175 -8.04 -9.62 20.68
N GLY A 176 -6.82 -10.00 21.10
CA GLY A 176 -5.58 -9.29 20.77
C GLY A 176 -5.32 -9.19 19.28
N PHE A 177 -4.85 -8.03 18.82
CA PHE A 177 -4.63 -7.79 17.39
C PHE A 177 -3.55 -8.72 16.82
N VAL A 178 -2.37 -8.74 17.44
CA VAL A 178 -1.22 -9.56 16.98
C VAL A 178 -1.54 -11.04 16.99
N GLU A 179 -2.19 -11.55 18.05
CA GLU A 179 -2.61 -12.97 18.14
C GLU A 179 -3.53 -13.37 16.99
N ARG A 180 -4.48 -12.49 16.62
CA ARG A 180 -5.38 -12.76 15.49
C ARG A 180 -4.62 -12.79 14.17
N GLN A 181 -3.68 -11.86 13.99
CA GLN A 181 -2.86 -11.78 12.78
C GLN A 181 -1.92 -12.99 12.66
N LEU A 182 -1.26 -13.41 13.73
CA LEU A 182 -0.42 -14.62 13.75
C LEU A 182 -1.21 -15.84 13.32
N ARG A 183 -2.40 -16.07 13.90
CA ARG A 183 -3.26 -17.20 13.50
C ARG A 183 -3.72 -17.10 12.05
N ARG A 184 -4.11 -15.91 11.61
CA ARG A 184 -4.58 -15.69 10.23
C ARG A 184 -3.50 -16.00 9.21
N TRP A 185 -2.32 -15.44 9.39
CA TRP A 185 -1.24 -15.58 8.41
C TRP A 185 -0.64 -17.00 8.41
N LEU A 186 -0.53 -17.63 9.58
CA LEU A 186 -0.14 -19.04 9.64
C LEU A 186 -1.17 -19.93 8.91
N GLY A 187 -2.47 -19.76 9.19
CA GLY A 187 -3.50 -20.53 8.50
C GLY A 187 -3.55 -20.29 6.98
N GLN A 188 -3.26 -19.07 6.52
CA GLN A 188 -3.12 -18.80 5.09
C GLN A 188 -1.89 -19.50 4.49
N TYR A 189 -0.75 -19.46 5.17
CA TYR A 189 0.47 -20.16 4.77
C TYR A 189 0.22 -21.66 4.67
N GLU A 190 -0.32 -22.29 5.72
CA GLU A 190 -0.61 -23.73 5.76
C GLU A 190 -1.58 -24.18 4.65
N ALA A 191 -2.54 -23.32 4.28
CA ALA A 191 -3.50 -23.63 3.21
C ALA A 191 -2.90 -23.59 1.80
N ILE A 192 -1.76 -22.93 1.60
CA ILE A 192 -1.19 -22.68 0.27
C ILE A 192 0.19 -23.29 0.05
N THR A 193 0.97 -23.51 1.12
CA THR A 193 2.34 -24.04 0.99
C THR A 193 2.36 -25.43 0.36
N THR A 194 3.37 -25.66 -0.48
CA THR A 194 3.62 -26.95 -1.13
C THR A 194 4.94 -27.57 -0.70
N ARG A 195 5.64 -26.95 0.26
CA ARG A 195 6.93 -27.38 0.79
C ARG A 195 6.92 -27.34 2.31
N ASP A 196 7.85 -28.10 2.91
CA ASP A 196 8.04 -28.12 4.35
C ASP A 196 9.08 -27.05 4.73
N LEU A 197 8.65 -26.02 5.45
CA LEU A 197 9.49 -24.93 5.93
C LEU A 197 9.30 -24.78 7.46
N PRO A 198 9.98 -25.60 8.28
CA PRO A 198 9.83 -25.60 9.74
C PRO A 198 10.07 -24.22 10.37
N ILE A 199 10.96 -23.40 9.78
CA ILE A 199 11.30 -22.07 10.27
C ILE A 199 10.08 -21.14 10.40
N ILE A 200 9.06 -21.28 9.55
CA ILE A 200 7.83 -20.47 9.63
C ILE A 200 7.10 -20.74 10.95
N GLY A 201 7.00 -22.01 11.34
CA GLY A 201 6.40 -22.39 12.62
C GLY A 201 7.28 -22.02 13.83
N GLU A 202 8.60 -22.08 13.69
CA GLU A 202 9.55 -21.66 14.74
C GLU A 202 9.42 -20.16 15.03
N VAL A 203 9.39 -19.31 14.00
CA VAL A 203 9.18 -17.86 14.16
C VAL A 203 7.82 -17.57 14.77
N GLN A 204 6.76 -18.22 14.27
CA GLN A 204 5.41 -18.03 14.81
C GLN A 204 5.32 -18.39 16.30
N ALA A 205 5.96 -19.50 16.71
CA ALA A 205 6.01 -19.91 18.11
C ALA A 205 6.78 -18.89 18.98
N ALA A 206 7.92 -18.39 18.46
CA ALA A 206 8.71 -17.36 19.15
C ALA A 206 7.92 -16.05 19.31
N LEU A 207 7.25 -15.58 18.26
CA LEU A 207 6.38 -14.41 18.29
C LEU A 207 5.20 -14.59 19.27
N SER A 208 4.58 -15.77 19.30
CA SER A 208 3.42 -16.04 20.16
C SER A 208 3.76 -16.12 21.64
N LYS A 209 5.03 -16.36 21.99
CA LYS A 209 5.45 -16.55 23.38
C LYS A 209 5.48 -15.24 24.17
N ASP A 210 5.92 -14.16 23.55
CA ASP A 210 6.16 -12.90 24.23
C ASP A 210 5.50 -11.71 23.48
N ILE A 211 4.20 -11.84 23.17
CA ILE A 211 3.43 -10.76 22.52
C ILE A 211 3.42 -9.52 23.43
N PRO A 212 3.91 -8.36 22.96
CA PRO A 212 3.84 -7.13 23.75
C PRO A 212 2.39 -6.78 24.13
N PRO A 213 2.16 -6.20 25.30
CA PRO A 213 0.86 -5.68 25.67
C PRO A 213 0.39 -4.65 24.65
N GLU A 214 -0.84 -4.79 24.16
CA GLU A 214 -1.46 -3.79 23.28
C GLU A 214 -1.69 -2.49 24.08
N THR A 215 -0.88 -1.46 23.83
CA THR A 215 -0.91 -0.22 24.61
C THR A 215 -1.84 0.83 24.00
N THR A 216 -2.05 0.78 22.69
CA THR A 216 -2.88 1.73 21.96
C THR A 216 -3.58 1.04 20.80
N THR A 217 -4.91 0.91 20.94
CA THR A 217 -5.78 0.42 19.87
C THR A 217 -6.30 1.59 19.04
N GLY A 218 -6.03 1.58 17.73
CA GLY A 218 -6.47 2.61 16.79
C GLY A 218 -6.54 2.09 15.37
N MET A 219 -6.58 3.00 14.41
CA MET A 219 -6.52 2.64 13.00
C MET A 219 -5.11 2.20 12.63
N VAL A 220 -4.99 1.00 12.10
CA VAL A 220 -3.78 0.42 11.51
C VAL A 220 -3.95 0.44 10.00
N HIS A 221 -2.99 1.00 9.26
CA HIS A 221 -2.98 0.96 7.80
C HIS A 221 -2.69 -0.45 7.27
N GLY A 222 -1.69 -1.11 7.85
CA GLY A 222 -1.34 -2.51 7.56
C GLY A 222 -0.42 -2.74 6.37
N ASP A 223 -0.10 -1.67 5.59
CA ASP A 223 0.81 -1.72 4.43
C ASP A 223 1.57 -0.39 4.24
N VAL A 224 2.11 0.15 5.35
CA VAL A 224 2.83 1.44 5.35
C VAL A 224 4.20 1.30 4.70
N LYS A 225 4.41 2.02 3.61
CA LYS A 225 5.68 2.04 2.87
C LYS A 225 5.71 3.24 1.91
N PRO A 226 6.90 3.69 1.43
CA PRO A 226 7.00 4.89 0.60
C PRO A 226 6.15 4.86 -0.68
N ASN A 227 5.96 3.68 -1.29
CA ASN A 227 5.15 3.54 -2.49
C ASN A 227 3.63 3.56 -2.27
N ASN A 228 3.17 3.59 -1.02
CA ASN A 228 1.77 3.84 -0.65
C ASN A 228 1.55 5.27 -0.11
N MET A 229 2.55 6.15 -0.29
CA MET A 229 2.49 7.58 0.02
C MET A 229 2.60 8.39 -1.27
N LEU A 230 1.72 9.37 -1.45
CA LEU A 230 1.85 10.38 -2.49
C LEU A 230 2.58 11.58 -1.90
N PHE A 231 3.74 11.91 -2.48
CA PHE A 231 4.57 13.03 -2.08
C PHE A 231 4.30 14.23 -2.98
N ASP A 232 4.22 15.42 -2.40
CA ASP A 232 4.04 16.68 -3.12
C ASP A 232 5.32 17.06 -3.88
N ARG A 233 5.18 17.40 -5.16
CA ARG A 233 6.32 17.75 -6.02
C ARG A 233 6.98 19.09 -5.69
N SER A 234 6.32 19.92 -4.89
CA SER A 234 6.83 21.25 -4.52
C SER A 234 7.49 21.28 -3.15
N THR A 235 7.10 20.39 -2.23
CA THR A 235 7.60 20.36 -0.85
C THR A 235 8.31 19.07 -0.48
N GLY A 236 7.97 17.93 -1.11
CA GLY A 236 8.43 16.60 -0.72
C GLY A 236 7.65 16.00 0.46
N ASP A 237 6.63 16.71 0.97
CA ASP A 237 5.80 16.21 2.07
C ASP A 237 4.75 15.21 1.59
N VAL A 238 4.24 14.38 2.50
CA VAL A 238 3.15 13.44 2.21
C VAL A 238 1.84 14.18 2.01
N GLN A 239 1.33 14.15 0.78
CA GLN A 239 0.06 14.74 0.40
C GLN A 239 -1.12 13.79 0.58
N ALA A 240 -0.89 12.47 0.40
CA ALA A 240 -1.93 11.47 0.65
C ALA A 240 -1.34 10.09 0.96
N ILE A 241 -2.02 9.37 1.86
CA ILE A 241 -1.81 7.95 2.12
C ILE A 241 -2.85 7.19 1.31
N VAL A 242 -2.41 6.19 0.54
CA VAL A 242 -3.25 5.37 -0.34
C VAL A 242 -3.14 3.88 0.00
N ASP A 243 -4.00 3.07 -0.62
CA ASP A 243 -4.04 1.61 -0.47
C ASP A 243 -4.44 1.11 0.93
N TRP A 244 -5.65 1.47 1.33
CA TRP A 244 -6.24 1.14 2.64
C TRP A 244 -6.86 -0.26 2.71
N GLU A 245 -6.60 -1.15 1.74
CA GLU A 245 -7.23 -2.47 1.66
C GLU A 245 -6.89 -3.39 2.85
N LEU A 246 -5.68 -3.27 3.42
CA LEU A 246 -5.23 -4.07 4.57
C LEU A 246 -5.52 -3.42 5.92
N SER A 247 -6.12 -2.24 5.95
CA SER A 247 -6.34 -1.50 7.18
C SER A 247 -7.30 -2.22 8.13
N SER A 248 -7.10 -1.99 9.41
CA SER A 248 -7.89 -2.60 10.48
C SER A 248 -7.78 -1.80 11.77
N ILE A 249 -8.57 -2.17 12.79
CA ILE A 249 -8.39 -1.62 14.13
C ILE A 249 -7.55 -2.60 14.95
N GLY A 250 -6.43 -2.09 15.51
CA GLY A 250 -5.48 -2.89 16.27
C GLY A 250 -4.41 -2.05 16.94
N ASP A 251 -3.33 -2.72 17.36
CA ASP A 251 -2.16 -2.05 17.93
C ASP A 251 -1.45 -1.23 16.86
N VAL A 252 -1.53 0.08 16.99
CA VAL A 252 -1.03 1.03 15.98
C VAL A 252 0.49 0.97 15.80
N VAL A 253 1.26 0.53 16.81
CA VAL A 253 2.73 0.43 16.70
C VAL A 253 3.16 -0.67 15.71
N THR A 254 2.24 -1.58 15.36
CA THR A 254 2.49 -2.59 14.32
C THR A 254 2.76 -1.99 12.95
N ASP A 255 2.18 -0.83 12.62
CA ASP A 255 2.48 -0.14 11.36
C ASP A 255 3.90 0.41 11.34
N LEU A 256 4.37 0.93 12.48
CA LEU A 256 5.77 1.39 12.57
C LEU A 256 6.74 0.21 12.40
N GLY A 257 6.45 -0.93 13.05
CA GLY A 257 7.24 -2.16 12.85
C GLY A 257 7.19 -2.67 11.40
N TYR A 258 6.04 -2.58 10.75
CA TYR A 258 5.92 -2.94 9.33
C TYR A 258 6.76 -2.01 8.45
N LEU A 259 6.69 -0.70 8.68
CA LEU A 259 7.52 0.28 7.98
C LEU A 259 9.01 -0.03 8.13
N MET A 260 9.47 -0.34 9.36
CA MET A 260 10.86 -0.71 9.59
C MET A 260 11.25 -1.98 8.83
N ALA A 261 10.40 -2.99 8.82
CA ALA A 261 10.65 -4.20 8.03
C ALA A 261 10.72 -3.90 6.52
N MET A 262 9.92 -2.96 6.02
CA MET A 262 9.96 -2.60 4.59
C MET A 262 11.19 -1.78 4.22
N MET A 263 11.69 -0.92 5.12
CA MET A 263 12.79 0.00 4.83
C MET A 263 14.19 -0.58 5.13
N PHE A 264 14.29 -1.57 6.03
CA PHE A 264 15.59 -2.06 6.51
C PHE A 264 15.82 -3.56 6.25
N VAL A 265 14.84 -4.27 5.70
CA VAL A 265 15.06 -5.60 5.10
C VAL A 265 15.56 -5.42 3.68
N ASP A 266 16.53 -6.24 3.27
CA ASP A 266 17.03 -6.29 1.90
C ASP A 266 15.87 -6.34 0.88
N ASP A 267 15.85 -5.42 -0.06
CA ASP A 267 14.80 -5.25 -1.07
C ASP A 267 14.66 -6.48 -1.97
N SER A 268 15.74 -7.24 -2.20
CA SER A 268 15.68 -8.53 -2.90
C SER A 268 14.77 -9.54 -2.20
N LEU A 269 14.64 -9.47 -0.87
CA LEU A 269 13.77 -10.33 -0.08
C LEU A 269 12.32 -9.85 -0.09
N THR A 270 12.11 -8.53 0.02
CA THR A 270 10.77 -7.94 0.01
C THR A 270 10.20 -7.85 -1.40
N GLY A 271 11.06 -7.70 -2.40
CA GLY A 271 10.71 -7.41 -3.80
C GLY A 271 10.18 -5.97 -3.98
N ILE A 272 10.51 -5.08 -3.04
CA ILE A 272 10.10 -3.67 -3.04
C ILE A 272 11.31 -2.86 -2.63
N TRP A 273 11.76 -1.98 -3.53
CA TRP A 273 12.81 -1.03 -3.22
C TRP A 273 12.29 0.09 -2.32
N THR A 274 13.09 0.48 -1.36
CA THR A 274 12.85 1.64 -0.49
C THR A 274 14.18 2.38 -0.25
N PRO A 275 14.15 3.73 -0.05
CA PRO A 275 15.38 4.48 0.16
C PRO A 275 16.06 4.09 1.49
N GLY A 276 17.35 3.75 1.40
CA GLY A 276 18.21 3.41 2.53
C GLY A 276 18.94 4.63 3.12
N GLU A 277 19.78 4.39 4.13
CA GLU A 277 20.61 5.45 4.72
C GLU A 277 21.62 6.02 3.71
N GLU A 278 22.10 5.22 2.77
CA GLU A 278 22.95 5.62 1.64
C GLU A 278 22.26 6.62 0.70
N ASP A 279 20.93 6.61 0.63
CA ASP A 279 20.12 7.54 -0.15
C ASP A 279 19.75 8.79 0.69
N GLY A 280 20.19 8.85 1.94
CA GLY A 280 19.90 9.93 2.88
C GLY A 280 18.64 9.71 3.73
N SER A 281 18.06 8.50 3.75
CA SER A 281 16.96 8.16 4.65
C SER A 281 17.42 8.18 6.12
N PRO A 282 16.54 8.51 7.09
CA PRO A 282 16.85 8.36 8.51
C PRO A 282 17.02 6.88 8.89
N SER A 283 17.80 6.60 9.93
CA SER A 283 17.90 5.25 10.51
C SER A 283 16.59 4.80 11.18
N ALA A 284 16.47 3.50 11.46
CA ALA A 284 15.32 2.93 12.17
C ALA A 284 15.12 3.59 13.56
N GLU A 285 16.21 3.87 14.27
CA GLU A 285 16.18 4.55 15.56
C GLU A 285 15.68 6.00 15.43
N GLU A 286 16.11 6.72 14.39
CA GLU A 286 15.68 8.10 14.16
C GLU A 286 14.19 8.18 13.80
N LEU A 287 13.69 7.27 12.93
CA LEU A 287 12.26 7.18 12.59
C LEU A 287 11.42 6.83 13.83
N SER A 288 11.89 5.86 14.64
CA SER A 288 11.21 5.45 15.88
C SER A 288 11.19 6.58 16.91
N ALA A 289 12.30 7.31 17.07
CA ALA A 289 12.40 8.45 17.98
C ALA A 289 11.50 9.61 17.52
N HIS A 290 11.43 9.87 16.21
CA HIS A 290 10.53 10.87 15.64
C HIS A 290 9.07 10.52 15.93
N TYR A 291 8.65 9.28 15.68
CA TYR A 291 7.31 8.81 16.02
C TYR A 291 6.98 8.96 17.51
N SER A 292 7.90 8.54 18.39
CA SER A 292 7.73 8.66 19.84
C SER A 292 7.60 10.12 20.27
N THR A 293 8.37 11.03 19.66
CA THR A 293 8.29 12.47 19.93
C THR A 293 6.93 13.05 19.55
N LEU A 294 6.38 12.66 18.41
CA LEU A 294 5.09 13.14 17.92
C LEU A 294 3.90 12.60 18.72
N THR A 295 4.00 11.36 19.18
CA THR A 295 2.84 10.64 19.74
C THR A 295 2.90 10.43 21.23
N GLY A 296 4.07 10.57 21.86
CA GLY A 296 4.34 10.19 23.24
C GLY A 296 4.30 8.68 23.51
N ARG A 297 4.21 7.84 22.45
CA ARG A 297 4.11 6.38 22.59
C ARG A 297 5.48 5.74 22.77
N ASP A 298 5.49 4.64 23.52
CA ASP A 298 6.67 3.78 23.64
C ASP A 298 6.91 2.99 22.35
N THR A 299 8.11 3.10 21.81
CA THR A 299 8.58 2.42 20.60
C THR A 299 9.55 1.27 20.90
N SER A 300 9.76 0.92 22.16
CA SER A 300 10.70 -0.14 22.57
C SER A 300 10.38 -1.51 21.98
N ASN A 301 9.11 -1.75 21.63
CA ASN A 301 8.64 -2.99 21.00
C ASN A 301 8.65 -2.96 19.46
N VAL A 302 9.13 -1.89 18.82
CA VAL A 302 9.23 -1.82 17.35
C VAL A 302 10.03 -2.98 16.76
N PRO A 303 11.16 -3.44 17.34
CA PRO A 303 11.86 -4.62 16.83
C PRO A 303 10.98 -5.88 16.82
N TYR A 304 10.17 -6.12 17.87
CA TYR A 304 9.21 -7.23 17.85
C TYR A 304 8.20 -7.12 16.69
N TYR A 305 7.63 -5.93 16.47
CA TYR A 305 6.68 -5.71 15.37
C TYR A 305 7.34 -5.78 14.00
N SER A 306 8.61 -5.40 13.88
CA SER A 306 9.41 -5.58 12.66
C SER A 306 9.64 -7.07 12.37
N ALA A 307 9.99 -7.87 13.38
CA ALA A 307 10.09 -9.33 13.25
C ALA A 307 8.74 -9.97 12.83
N PHE A 308 7.65 -9.53 13.45
CA PHE A 308 6.30 -9.95 13.07
C PHE A 308 5.97 -9.61 11.60
N ALA A 309 6.33 -8.40 11.14
CA ALA A 309 6.13 -7.97 9.76
C ALA A 309 6.98 -8.80 8.77
N ALA A 310 8.25 -9.05 9.08
CA ALA A 310 9.11 -9.89 8.25
C ALA A 310 8.58 -11.33 8.13
N TRP A 311 8.08 -11.91 9.23
CA TRP A 311 7.42 -13.22 9.21
C TRP A 311 6.12 -13.20 8.38
N LYS A 312 5.30 -12.16 8.50
CA LYS A 312 4.10 -11.96 7.66
C LYS A 312 4.47 -11.90 6.19
N LEU A 313 5.53 -11.16 5.84
CA LEU A 313 6.04 -11.10 4.47
C LEU A 313 6.51 -12.46 3.98
N ALA A 314 7.19 -13.27 4.81
CA ALA A 314 7.56 -14.64 4.46
C ALA A 314 6.33 -15.49 4.10
N CYS A 315 5.24 -15.42 4.88
CA CYS A 315 3.98 -16.10 4.57
C CYS A 315 3.37 -15.64 3.23
N ILE A 316 3.42 -14.32 2.94
CA ILE A 316 2.92 -13.75 1.67
C ILE A 316 3.78 -14.23 0.49
N ARG A 317 5.12 -14.19 0.63
CA ARG A 317 6.06 -14.63 -0.41
C ARG A 317 5.91 -16.12 -0.75
N GLU A 318 5.63 -16.99 0.24
CA GLU A 318 5.30 -18.39 -0.02
C GLU A 318 4.06 -18.54 -0.91
N GLY A 319 3.05 -17.70 -0.70
CA GLY A 319 1.89 -17.64 -1.59
C GLY A 319 2.22 -17.19 -3.01
N VAL A 320 3.18 -16.27 -3.17
CA VAL A 320 3.68 -15.85 -4.48
C VAL A 320 4.42 -17.02 -5.15
N TYR A 321 5.37 -17.62 -4.44
CA TYR A 321 6.11 -18.79 -4.91
C TYR A 321 5.18 -19.91 -5.40
N THR A 322 4.20 -20.30 -4.59
CA THR A 322 3.27 -21.37 -4.93
C THR A 322 2.46 -21.06 -6.19
N ARG A 323 1.98 -19.82 -6.35
CA ARG A 323 1.25 -19.40 -7.56
C ARG A 323 2.14 -19.36 -8.80
N LEU A 324 3.40 -18.91 -8.67
CA LEU A 324 4.39 -18.95 -9.76
C LEU A 324 4.63 -20.39 -10.22
N LYS A 325 4.90 -21.30 -9.28
CA LYS A 325 5.10 -22.74 -9.58
C LYS A 325 3.88 -23.40 -10.24
N GLN A 326 2.68 -22.91 -9.96
CA GLN A 326 1.43 -23.37 -10.56
C GLN A 326 1.06 -22.69 -11.88
N GLY A 327 1.88 -21.74 -12.38
CA GLY A 327 1.58 -20.96 -13.59
C GLY A 327 0.35 -20.06 -13.46
N LYS A 328 -0.03 -19.67 -12.23
CA LYS A 328 -1.25 -18.88 -11.96
C LYS A 328 -0.99 -17.38 -11.84
N MET A 329 0.21 -16.91 -12.19
CA MET A 329 0.58 -15.49 -12.05
C MET A 329 0.74 -14.75 -13.39
N GLY A 330 0.39 -15.40 -14.52
CA GLY A 330 0.59 -14.82 -15.86
C GLY A 330 2.07 -14.67 -16.21
N ASP A 331 2.35 -13.85 -17.22
CA ASP A 331 3.73 -13.55 -17.64
C ASP A 331 4.36 -12.49 -16.73
N ILE A 332 4.78 -12.89 -15.54
CA ILE A 332 5.51 -12.05 -14.60
C ILE A 332 6.97 -12.49 -14.61
N ASP A 333 7.86 -11.54 -14.84
CA ASP A 333 9.32 -11.75 -14.81
C ASP A 333 9.82 -11.80 -13.35
N VAL A 334 9.46 -12.87 -12.65
CA VAL A 334 9.92 -13.19 -11.29
C VAL A 334 10.32 -14.66 -11.28
N ASP A 335 11.59 -14.92 -10.93
CA ASP A 335 12.08 -16.29 -10.77
C ASP A 335 11.41 -16.96 -9.56
N PRO A 336 10.70 -18.10 -9.76
CA PRO A 336 10.11 -18.83 -8.66
C PRO A 336 11.14 -19.27 -7.59
N GLU A 337 12.36 -19.59 -7.97
CA GLU A 337 13.37 -20.03 -7.00
C GLU A 337 13.86 -18.88 -6.11
N GLU A 338 14.05 -17.70 -6.67
CA GLU A 338 14.35 -16.48 -5.89
C GLU A 338 13.19 -16.13 -4.95
N ALA A 339 11.95 -16.16 -5.46
CA ALA A 339 10.77 -15.95 -4.63
C ALA A 339 10.69 -16.99 -3.49
N GLY A 340 11.08 -18.23 -3.75
CA GLY A 340 11.13 -19.30 -2.77
C GLY A 340 12.22 -19.13 -1.72
N ALA A 341 13.43 -18.72 -2.13
CA ALA A 341 14.57 -18.48 -1.24
C ALA A 341 14.31 -17.30 -0.28
N SER A 342 13.63 -16.24 -0.75
CA SER A 342 13.31 -15.07 0.08
C SER A 342 12.44 -15.43 1.30
N VAL A 343 11.65 -16.50 1.26
CA VAL A 343 10.79 -16.92 2.37
C VAL A 343 11.61 -17.33 3.59
N GLU A 344 12.62 -18.18 3.38
CA GLU A 344 13.50 -18.64 4.47
C GLU A 344 14.37 -17.50 5.00
N SER A 345 14.84 -16.63 4.11
CA SER A 345 15.65 -15.47 4.48
C SER A 345 14.86 -14.48 5.33
N LEU A 346 13.62 -14.15 4.97
CA LEU A 346 12.72 -13.29 5.75
C LEU A 346 12.41 -13.90 7.12
N ALA A 347 12.15 -15.24 7.17
CA ALA A 347 11.90 -15.92 8.44
C ALA A 347 13.15 -15.91 9.33
N SER A 348 14.34 -16.13 8.76
CA SER A 348 15.62 -16.08 9.48
C SER A 348 15.88 -14.67 10.02
N TYR A 349 15.65 -13.64 9.22
CA TYR A 349 15.76 -12.26 9.63
C TYR A 349 14.82 -11.94 10.82
N ALA A 350 13.57 -12.42 10.77
CA ALA A 350 12.64 -12.27 11.89
C ALA A 350 13.16 -12.93 13.17
N LEU A 351 13.75 -14.13 13.11
CA LEU A 351 14.36 -14.78 14.27
C LEU A 351 15.56 -13.99 14.82
N ASP A 352 16.36 -13.42 13.94
CA ASP A 352 17.53 -12.64 14.36
C ASP A 352 17.12 -11.35 15.07
N ILE A 353 16.11 -10.66 14.59
CA ILE A 353 15.54 -9.51 15.32
C ILE A 353 15.04 -9.94 16.71
N LEU A 354 14.28 -11.03 16.80
CA LEU A 354 13.75 -11.50 18.08
C LEU A 354 14.84 -11.87 19.08
N LYS A 355 16.01 -12.35 18.61
CA LYS A 355 17.16 -12.70 19.45
C LYS A 355 17.99 -11.49 19.87
N THR A 356 18.17 -10.54 18.96
CA THR A 356 19.10 -9.41 19.13
C THR A 356 18.41 -8.14 19.64
N GLY A 357 17.09 -7.99 19.38
CA GLY A 357 16.36 -6.76 19.62
C GLY A 357 16.75 -5.62 18.67
N ARG A 358 17.38 -5.92 17.52
CA ARG A 358 17.85 -4.94 16.53
C ARG A 358 17.25 -5.22 15.17
N ILE A 359 16.90 -4.16 14.47
CA ILE A 359 16.41 -4.15 13.08
C ILE A 359 17.61 -4.01 12.16
#